data_5ae4a2476989df76ed2b574701650d83
#
_entry.id   5ae4a2476989df76ed2b574701650d83
#
_cell.length_a   1.000
_cell.length_b   1.000
_cell.length_c   1.000
_cell.angle_alpha   90.00
_cell.angle_beta   90.00
_cell.angle_gamma   90.00
#
_symmetry.space_group_name_H-M   'P 1'
#
loop_
_entity.id
_entity.type
_entity.pdbx_description
1 polymer ?
#
loop_
_entity_poly.entity_id
_entity_poly.type
_entity_poly.pdbx_seq_one_letter_code
_entity_poly.pdbx_strand_id
1 'polypeptide(L)'
;MVQYIARLIFKFNYQKQLKYFGALFGGFAATSIIYFILIKGLKESTLMTPENRQWIHDNTQILLGCCFLCTTILMQVLMWCRINILKIVVLLGTFALALAFAGNDLVNFIGMPLAGYSTYHDYIANSNGVSPDQYLMTSLLDSASTPSGSGIIMVVALLTSKKAHNVIKTSLDLSRQEAGEESFGTSPIARKLVRMTTNTSSFIVNNIPPKARTWLNARFDKDEVILEHGAAFDLIRASVNLVLASLLIALGTSLKLPLSTTYVTFMVAMGTSLADKAWGRDSAVYRITGVISVIGGWFLTAGAAFLICFTVTMIVYFGGSIAIILLGALAAYMLIHSQISYNKKLKQEKNSSLAQQMVANKDKQEALVLLRKFSREEFAKVLEWSADLYHRVTTGFLNESYRTLRKAMGDIETERRYFKQVKRLGTIGVSHLNDKVGLEKGLYYFQGNDFSYDIIHSIKRTCEPCLEHTDNNFNPLEQSQKDSFGEIAQSIVSFLEESRQSIEKDAFGDLAALYNQGNILINQLGVLKREEIRHMREQVSYIKVGIVYLTVIQESQNVVAYTINLLKMNQKFQEGN
;
A
#
# COMPACT_ATOMS: atom_id res chain seq x y z
N MET A 1 -14.94 -8.36 -17.27
CA MET A 1 -15.82 -8.31 -18.46
C MET A 1 -16.50 -6.94 -18.60
N VAL A 2 -17.26 -6.44 -17.63
CA VAL A 2 -17.94 -5.14 -17.70
C VAL A 2 -16.98 -3.99 -18.01
N GLN A 3 -15.83 -3.90 -17.31
CA GLN A 3 -14.80 -2.89 -17.59
C GLN A 3 -14.23 -3.02 -19.01
N TYR A 4 -14.02 -4.23 -19.49
CA TYR A 4 -13.54 -4.46 -20.85
C TYR A 4 -14.54 -3.93 -21.90
N ILE A 5 -15.83 -4.18 -21.71
CA ILE A 5 -16.89 -3.64 -22.58
C ILE A 5 -16.94 -2.10 -22.47
N ALA A 6 -16.87 -1.56 -21.26
CA ALA A 6 -16.83 -0.12 -21.06
C ALA A 6 -15.63 0.51 -21.80
N ARG A 7 -14.46 -0.14 -21.80
CA ARG A 7 -13.27 0.34 -22.52
C ARG A 7 -13.37 0.21 -24.05
N LEU A 8 -14.12 -0.76 -24.56
CA LEU A 8 -14.43 -0.84 -25.99
C LEU A 8 -15.30 0.33 -26.45
N ILE A 9 -16.21 0.81 -25.61
CA ILE A 9 -17.07 1.97 -25.88
C ILE A 9 -16.30 3.27 -25.64
N PHE A 10 -15.68 3.40 -24.49
CA PHE A 10 -14.94 4.59 -24.05
C PHE A 10 -13.43 4.31 -24.10
N LYS A 11 -12.70 5.02 -24.95
CA LYS A 11 -11.23 5.02 -24.92
C LYS A 11 -10.72 5.68 -23.63
N PHE A 12 -9.42 5.63 -23.38
CA PHE A 12 -8.81 6.40 -22.29
C PHE A 12 -9.04 7.91 -22.44
N ASN A 13 -8.96 8.45 -23.66
CA ASN A 13 -9.43 9.80 -23.99
C ASN A 13 -10.93 9.77 -24.34
N TYR A 14 -11.75 9.68 -23.29
CA TYR A 14 -13.20 9.44 -23.38
C TYR A 14 -14.04 10.67 -23.70
N GLN A 15 -13.47 11.87 -23.77
CA GLN A 15 -14.23 13.12 -23.89
C GLN A 15 -15.13 13.17 -25.14
N LYS A 16 -14.64 12.66 -26.28
CA LYS A 16 -15.43 12.59 -27.52
C LYS A 16 -16.59 11.60 -27.42
N GLN A 17 -16.34 10.42 -26.84
CA GLN A 17 -17.36 9.36 -26.73
C GLN A 17 -18.39 9.69 -25.64
N LEU A 18 -17.99 10.42 -24.60
CA LEU A 18 -18.88 10.83 -23.50
C LEU A 18 -20.04 11.67 -24.02
N LYS A 19 -19.82 12.50 -25.07
CA LYS A 19 -20.86 13.29 -25.73
C LYS A 19 -22.01 12.45 -26.26
N TYR A 20 -21.76 11.24 -26.76
CA TYR A 20 -22.75 10.37 -27.39
C TYR A 20 -23.29 9.30 -26.47
N PHE A 21 -22.43 8.70 -25.67
CA PHE A 21 -22.75 7.54 -24.83
C PHE A 21 -22.84 7.86 -23.34
N GLY A 22 -22.48 9.08 -22.90
CA GLY A 22 -22.42 9.45 -21.49
C GLY A 22 -23.78 9.38 -20.79
N ALA A 23 -24.84 9.91 -21.43
CA ALA A 23 -26.19 9.88 -20.88
C ALA A 23 -26.73 8.45 -20.76
N LEU A 24 -26.50 7.60 -21.76
CA LEU A 24 -26.91 6.20 -21.75
C LEU A 24 -26.15 5.42 -20.67
N PHE A 25 -24.84 5.63 -20.55
CA PHE A 25 -24.02 4.99 -19.51
C PHE A 25 -24.45 5.43 -18.10
N GLY A 26 -24.64 6.73 -17.89
CA GLY A 26 -25.12 7.29 -16.62
C GLY A 26 -26.53 6.82 -16.29
N GLY A 27 -27.43 6.78 -17.27
CA GLY A 27 -28.79 6.27 -17.13
C GLY A 27 -28.82 4.80 -16.75
N PHE A 28 -28.03 3.95 -17.41
CA PHE A 28 -27.91 2.54 -17.09
C PHE A 28 -27.35 2.32 -15.68
N ALA A 29 -26.29 3.03 -15.31
CA ALA A 29 -25.71 2.95 -13.97
C ALA A 29 -26.69 3.37 -12.88
N ALA A 30 -27.36 4.52 -13.05
CA ALA A 30 -28.35 5.03 -12.10
C ALA A 30 -29.56 4.07 -11.97
N THR A 31 -30.09 3.59 -13.08
CA THR A 31 -31.22 2.64 -13.08
C THR A 31 -30.86 1.34 -12.38
N SER A 32 -29.68 0.82 -12.63
CA SER A 32 -29.20 -0.40 -11.98
C SER A 32 -29.11 -0.21 -10.45
N ILE A 33 -28.60 0.93 -10.01
CA ILE A 33 -28.52 1.28 -8.59
C ILE A 33 -29.92 1.41 -7.98
N ILE A 34 -30.83 2.14 -8.64
CA ILE A 34 -32.22 2.34 -8.21
C ILE A 34 -32.94 0.99 -8.09
N TYR A 35 -32.77 0.11 -9.07
CA TYR A 35 -33.37 -1.22 -9.05
C TYR A 35 -32.99 -2.01 -7.79
N PHE A 36 -31.69 -2.07 -7.47
CA PHE A 36 -31.25 -2.83 -6.31
C PHE A 36 -31.62 -2.18 -4.97
N ILE A 37 -31.57 -0.84 -4.90
CA ILE A 37 -31.94 -0.12 -3.68
C ILE A 37 -33.42 -0.17 -3.41
N LEU A 38 -34.25 0.24 -4.40
CA LEU A 38 -35.69 0.38 -4.21
C LEU A 38 -36.43 -0.96 -4.32
N ILE A 39 -36.13 -1.74 -5.35
CA ILE A 39 -36.92 -2.92 -5.66
C ILE A 39 -36.48 -4.13 -4.84
N LYS A 40 -35.17 -4.29 -4.59
CA LYS A 40 -34.66 -5.43 -3.82
C LYS A 40 -34.38 -5.07 -2.35
N GLY A 41 -33.83 -3.90 -2.05
CA GLY A 41 -33.47 -3.51 -0.69
C GLY A 41 -34.67 -3.14 0.18
N LEU A 42 -35.67 -2.43 -0.37
CA LEU A 42 -36.87 -2.04 0.38
C LEU A 42 -37.95 -3.11 0.41
N LYS A 43 -37.79 -4.23 -0.31
CA LYS A 43 -38.80 -5.29 -0.36
C LYS A 43 -39.15 -5.89 1.01
N GLU A 44 -38.20 -5.94 1.93
CA GLU A 44 -38.37 -6.47 3.28
C GLU A 44 -38.46 -5.37 4.35
N SER A 45 -38.52 -4.10 3.93
CA SER A 45 -38.61 -2.95 4.84
C SER A 45 -40.03 -2.82 5.41
N THR A 46 -40.11 -2.44 6.69
CA THR A 46 -41.37 -2.07 7.38
C THR A 46 -42.05 -0.83 6.79
N LEU A 47 -41.36 -0.09 5.92
CA LEU A 47 -41.86 1.11 5.23
C LEU A 47 -42.80 0.76 4.05
N MET A 48 -42.81 -0.49 3.58
CA MET A 48 -43.61 -0.91 2.43
C MET A 48 -44.82 -1.75 2.86
N THR A 49 -46.00 -1.29 2.44
CA THR A 49 -47.23 -2.09 2.60
C THR A 49 -47.21 -3.32 1.67
N PRO A 50 -47.90 -4.44 2.04
CA PRO A 50 -47.97 -5.63 1.22
C PRO A 50 -48.48 -5.37 -0.21
N GLU A 51 -49.44 -4.46 -0.36
CA GLU A 51 -50.03 -4.08 -1.63
C GLU A 51 -49.01 -3.37 -2.57
N ASN A 52 -48.25 -2.43 -2.03
CA ASN A 52 -47.19 -1.74 -2.79
C ASN A 52 -46.06 -2.71 -3.22
N ARG A 53 -45.77 -3.70 -2.37
CA ARG A 53 -44.79 -4.75 -2.67
C ARG A 53 -45.22 -5.60 -3.85
N GLN A 54 -46.48 -6.01 -3.87
CA GLN A 54 -47.05 -6.82 -4.93
C GLN A 54 -47.14 -6.02 -6.24
N TRP A 55 -47.58 -4.76 -6.19
CA TRP A 55 -47.63 -3.88 -7.36
C TRP A 55 -46.26 -3.66 -8.01
N ILE A 56 -45.22 -3.42 -7.21
CA ILE A 56 -43.84 -3.28 -7.70
C ILE A 56 -43.38 -4.59 -8.37
N HIS A 57 -43.70 -5.74 -7.77
CA HIS A 57 -43.30 -7.03 -8.33
C HIS A 57 -43.94 -7.27 -9.69
N ASP A 58 -45.22 -6.98 -9.84
CA ASP A 58 -46.00 -7.23 -11.05
C ASP A 58 -45.59 -6.25 -12.19
N ASN A 59 -45.19 -5.01 -11.83
CA ASN A 59 -44.84 -3.96 -12.80
C ASN A 59 -43.34 -3.72 -12.88
N THR A 60 -42.48 -4.63 -12.42
CA THR A 60 -41.01 -4.42 -12.35
C THR A 60 -40.41 -4.04 -13.70
N GLN A 61 -40.82 -4.64 -14.82
CA GLN A 61 -40.27 -4.37 -16.15
C GLN A 61 -40.63 -2.96 -16.63
N ILE A 62 -41.88 -2.53 -16.44
CA ILE A 62 -42.37 -1.21 -16.81
C ILE A 62 -41.65 -0.15 -15.95
N LEU A 63 -41.55 -0.39 -14.67
CA LEU A 63 -40.87 0.50 -13.73
C LEU A 63 -39.38 0.69 -14.09
N LEU A 64 -38.67 -0.39 -14.45
CA LEU A 64 -37.29 -0.33 -14.92
C LEU A 64 -37.17 0.48 -16.22
N GLY A 65 -38.08 0.27 -17.17
CA GLY A 65 -38.08 1.02 -18.42
C GLY A 65 -38.30 2.52 -18.18
N CYS A 66 -39.29 2.87 -17.37
CA CYS A 66 -39.54 4.27 -17.00
C CYS A 66 -38.36 4.90 -16.22
N CYS A 67 -37.79 4.20 -15.25
CA CYS A 67 -36.60 4.65 -14.53
C CYS A 67 -35.43 4.88 -15.48
N PHE A 68 -35.18 3.96 -16.41
CA PHE A 68 -34.10 4.11 -17.38
C PHE A 68 -34.30 5.34 -18.31
N LEU A 69 -35.51 5.56 -18.78
CA LEU A 69 -35.82 6.73 -19.59
C LEU A 69 -35.66 8.02 -18.78
N CYS A 70 -36.24 8.10 -17.58
CA CYS A 70 -36.16 9.27 -16.72
C CYS A 70 -34.68 9.58 -16.33
N THR A 71 -33.93 8.59 -15.91
CA THR A 71 -32.53 8.78 -15.54
C THR A 71 -31.66 9.15 -16.72
N THR A 72 -31.89 8.55 -17.91
CA THR A 72 -31.16 8.89 -19.12
C THR A 72 -31.46 10.34 -19.57
N ILE A 73 -32.72 10.76 -19.53
CA ILE A 73 -33.11 12.14 -19.83
C ILE A 73 -32.50 13.10 -18.84
N LEU A 74 -32.53 12.77 -17.53
CA LEU A 74 -31.89 13.58 -16.49
C LEU A 74 -30.39 13.73 -16.74
N MET A 75 -29.69 12.63 -17.05
CA MET A 75 -28.26 12.67 -17.36
C MET A 75 -27.97 13.50 -18.61
N GLN A 76 -28.85 13.44 -19.63
CA GLN A 76 -28.72 14.26 -20.82
C GLN A 76 -28.86 15.75 -20.51
N VAL A 77 -29.84 16.14 -19.70
CA VAL A 77 -30.04 17.53 -19.24
C VAL A 77 -28.82 18.03 -18.46
N LEU A 78 -28.31 17.22 -17.52
CA LEU A 78 -27.10 17.55 -16.75
C LEU A 78 -25.88 17.72 -17.66
N MET A 79 -25.79 16.95 -18.75
CA MET A 79 -24.73 17.08 -19.73
C MET A 79 -24.85 18.39 -20.53
N TRP A 80 -26.04 18.84 -20.85
CA TRP A 80 -26.29 20.15 -21.46
C TRP A 80 -25.92 21.30 -20.51
N CYS A 81 -26.10 21.10 -19.19
CA CYS A 81 -25.63 22.03 -18.16
C CYS A 81 -24.10 21.97 -17.93
N ARG A 82 -23.34 21.27 -18.80
CA ARG A 82 -21.89 21.10 -18.73
C ARG A 82 -21.39 20.39 -17.45
N ILE A 83 -22.22 19.61 -16.80
CA ILE A 83 -21.84 18.82 -15.63
C ILE A 83 -21.23 17.50 -16.08
N ASN A 84 -20.14 17.09 -15.47
CA ASN A 84 -19.47 15.82 -15.81
C ASN A 84 -20.26 14.63 -15.26
N ILE A 85 -20.90 13.87 -16.17
CA ILE A 85 -21.73 12.71 -15.85
C ILE A 85 -20.97 11.64 -15.06
N LEU A 86 -19.69 11.40 -15.40
CA LEU A 86 -18.91 10.39 -14.70
C LEU A 86 -18.71 10.74 -13.22
N LYS A 87 -18.55 12.03 -12.87
CA LYS A 87 -18.49 12.47 -11.48
C LYS A 87 -19.81 12.18 -10.73
N ILE A 88 -20.94 12.37 -11.40
CA ILE A 88 -22.26 12.05 -10.84
C ILE A 88 -22.41 10.54 -10.63
N VAL A 89 -22.03 9.73 -11.62
CA VAL A 89 -22.07 8.26 -11.50
C VAL A 89 -21.16 7.78 -10.38
N VAL A 90 -19.98 8.38 -10.20
CA VAL A 90 -19.08 8.08 -9.08
C VAL A 90 -19.75 8.42 -7.74
N LEU A 91 -20.40 9.58 -7.62
CA LEU A 91 -21.10 9.96 -6.39
C LEU A 91 -22.28 9.03 -6.09
N LEU A 92 -23.11 8.72 -7.08
CA LEU A 92 -24.20 7.76 -6.95
C LEU A 92 -23.69 6.36 -6.60
N GLY A 93 -22.64 5.91 -7.28
CA GLY A 93 -22.01 4.63 -7.00
C GLY A 93 -21.40 4.56 -5.59
N THR A 94 -20.81 5.66 -5.11
CA THR A 94 -20.30 5.76 -3.73
C THR A 94 -21.43 5.65 -2.72
N PHE A 95 -22.53 6.36 -2.96
CA PHE A 95 -23.72 6.27 -2.11
C PHE A 95 -24.32 4.84 -2.10
N ALA A 96 -24.46 4.23 -3.28
CA ALA A 96 -24.98 2.88 -3.42
C ALA A 96 -24.08 1.83 -2.74
N LEU A 97 -22.78 1.98 -2.87
CA LEU A 97 -21.79 1.13 -2.21
C LEU A 97 -21.87 1.27 -0.69
N ALA A 98 -21.94 2.50 -0.18
CA ALA A 98 -22.09 2.77 1.25
C ALA A 98 -23.38 2.14 1.81
N LEU A 99 -24.49 2.23 1.07
CA LEU A 99 -25.75 1.62 1.45
C LEU A 99 -25.69 0.08 1.43
N ALA A 100 -25.03 -0.50 0.42
CA ALA A 100 -24.81 -1.94 0.33
C ALA A 100 -23.92 -2.48 1.46
N PHE A 101 -22.88 -1.72 1.85
CA PHE A 101 -22.05 -2.03 3.02
C PHE A 101 -22.87 -1.96 4.33
N ALA A 102 -23.66 -0.91 4.51
CA ALA A 102 -24.49 -0.77 5.70
C ALA A 102 -25.49 -1.94 5.83
N GLY A 103 -26.11 -2.36 4.74
CA GLY A 103 -27.06 -3.49 4.74
C GLY A 103 -26.43 -4.85 5.04
N ASN A 104 -25.14 -5.02 4.78
CA ASN A 104 -24.44 -6.29 5.02
C ASN A 104 -23.58 -6.25 6.29
N ASP A 105 -22.70 -5.24 6.44
CA ASP A 105 -21.69 -5.23 7.49
C ASP A 105 -22.26 -4.78 8.83
N LEU A 106 -23.22 -3.83 8.84
CA LEU A 106 -23.82 -3.34 10.07
C LEU A 106 -24.56 -4.44 10.83
N VAL A 107 -25.28 -5.30 10.11
CA VAL A 107 -26.00 -6.44 10.69
C VAL A 107 -25.02 -7.42 11.34
N ASN A 108 -23.87 -7.68 10.74
CA ASN A 108 -22.87 -8.60 11.27
C ASN A 108 -22.23 -8.11 12.58
N PHE A 109 -22.02 -6.79 12.73
CA PHE A 109 -21.37 -6.22 13.91
C PHE A 109 -22.32 -5.90 15.04
N ILE A 110 -23.54 -5.44 14.74
CA ILE A 110 -24.49 -4.90 15.70
C ILE A 110 -25.67 -5.85 15.89
N GLY A 111 -26.05 -6.58 14.86
CA GLY A 111 -27.21 -7.46 14.87
C GLY A 111 -27.12 -8.55 15.95
N MET A 112 -25.97 -9.20 16.09
CA MET A 112 -25.79 -10.27 17.09
C MET A 112 -25.92 -9.79 18.54
N PRO A 113 -25.20 -8.71 18.97
CA PRO A 113 -25.41 -8.15 20.30
C PRO A 113 -26.83 -7.68 20.57
N LEU A 114 -27.50 -7.04 19.60
CA LEU A 114 -28.86 -6.57 19.72
C LEU A 114 -29.87 -7.75 19.78
N ALA A 115 -29.65 -8.77 18.97
CA ALA A 115 -30.45 -9.99 19.00
C ALA A 115 -30.33 -10.67 20.38
N GLY A 116 -29.11 -10.81 20.90
CA GLY A 116 -28.89 -11.35 22.25
C GLY A 116 -29.57 -10.53 23.33
N TYR A 117 -29.49 -9.20 23.28
CA TYR A 117 -30.18 -8.32 24.22
C TYR A 117 -31.71 -8.45 24.12
N SER A 118 -32.24 -8.44 22.90
CA SER A 118 -33.67 -8.57 22.65
C SER A 118 -34.22 -9.92 23.14
N THR A 119 -33.50 -11.01 22.85
CA THR A 119 -33.86 -12.36 23.32
C THR A 119 -33.83 -12.48 24.84
N TYR A 120 -32.81 -11.87 25.48
CA TYR A 120 -32.73 -11.83 26.94
C TYR A 120 -33.90 -11.06 27.56
N HIS A 121 -34.26 -9.91 26.98
CA HIS A 121 -35.39 -9.09 27.46
C HIS A 121 -36.73 -9.79 27.29
N ASP A 122 -36.93 -10.49 26.17
CA ASP A 122 -38.10 -11.29 25.88
C ASP A 122 -38.21 -12.50 26.84
N TYR A 123 -37.08 -13.16 27.10
CA TYR A 123 -37.02 -14.24 28.10
C TYR A 123 -37.46 -13.77 29.49
N ILE A 124 -36.94 -12.63 29.98
CA ILE A 124 -37.33 -12.11 31.28
C ILE A 124 -38.84 -11.77 31.34
N ALA A 125 -39.38 -11.21 30.26
CA ALA A 125 -40.77 -10.76 30.20
C ALA A 125 -41.77 -11.93 30.08
N ASN A 126 -41.43 -12.98 29.34
CA ASN A 126 -42.39 -13.98 28.86
C ASN A 126 -42.06 -15.43 29.26
N SER A 127 -41.01 -15.70 30.02
CA SER A 127 -40.52 -17.07 30.28
C SER A 127 -41.41 -17.88 31.21
N ASN A 128 -42.26 -17.26 32.02
CA ASN A 128 -43.18 -17.94 32.97
C ASN A 128 -42.52 -19.08 33.77
N GLY A 129 -41.22 -18.97 34.07
CA GLY A 129 -40.45 -20.00 34.81
C GLY A 129 -39.90 -21.15 33.97
N VAL A 130 -39.98 -21.09 32.65
CA VAL A 130 -39.38 -22.06 31.74
C VAL A 130 -37.84 -21.84 31.71
N SER A 131 -37.08 -22.93 31.64
CA SER A 131 -35.61 -22.82 31.56
C SER A 131 -35.15 -22.09 30.29
N PRO A 132 -34.01 -21.35 30.33
CA PRO A 132 -33.50 -20.61 29.17
C PRO A 132 -33.35 -21.48 27.92
N ASP A 133 -32.86 -22.70 28.07
CA ASP A 133 -32.61 -23.62 26.96
C ASP A 133 -33.94 -24.04 26.26
N GLN A 134 -34.99 -24.30 27.01
CA GLN A 134 -36.31 -24.63 26.44
C GLN A 134 -36.96 -23.40 25.78
N TYR A 135 -36.84 -22.23 26.40
CA TYR A 135 -37.42 -21.01 25.86
C TYR A 135 -36.78 -20.61 24.53
N LEU A 136 -35.44 -20.68 24.44
CA LEU A 136 -34.68 -20.36 23.21
C LEU A 136 -34.95 -21.31 22.06
N MET A 137 -35.34 -22.55 22.33
CA MET A 137 -35.73 -23.53 21.29
C MET A 137 -37.09 -23.23 20.66
N THR A 138 -37.96 -22.49 21.33
CA THR A 138 -39.35 -22.25 20.91
C THR A 138 -39.61 -20.84 20.41
N SER A 139 -38.85 -19.82 20.86
CA SER A 139 -39.02 -18.43 20.47
C SER A 139 -37.86 -17.93 19.59
N LEU A 140 -37.98 -18.10 18.30
CA LEU A 140 -37.05 -17.49 17.33
C LEU A 140 -37.48 -16.04 17.05
N LEU A 141 -36.68 -15.13 17.55
CA LEU A 141 -36.36 -13.79 17.04
C LEU A 141 -37.37 -13.13 16.08
N ASP A 142 -38.36 -12.46 16.62
CA ASP A 142 -39.29 -11.65 15.82
C ASP A 142 -39.22 -10.13 16.13
N SER A 143 -38.31 -9.69 17.00
CA SER A 143 -38.23 -8.28 17.39
C SER A 143 -37.04 -7.58 16.78
N ALA A 144 -37.24 -6.93 15.64
CA ALA A 144 -36.30 -5.98 15.05
C ALA A 144 -36.25 -4.68 15.88
N SER A 145 -35.34 -4.62 16.85
CA SER A 145 -35.00 -3.34 17.46
C SER A 145 -34.19 -2.51 16.44
N THR A 146 -34.63 -1.27 16.20
CA THR A 146 -33.99 -0.37 15.24
C THR A 146 -32.58 0.06 15.70
N PRO A 147 -31.49 -0.25 14.96
CA PRO A 147 -30.12 -0.01 15.37
C PRO A 147 -29.62 1.42 15.08
N SER A 148 -30.49 2.43 15.17
CA SER A 148 -30.17 3.82 14.79
C SER A 148 -29.02 4.43 15.60
N GLY A 149 -28.92 4.14 16.89
CA GLY A 149 -27.82 4.65 17.73
C GLY A 149 -26.45 4.08 17.36
N SER A 150 -26.40 2.83 16.99
CA SER A 150 -25.16 2.14 16.60
C SER A 150 -24.66 2.58 15.22
N GLY A 151 -25.55 2.93 14.29
CA GLY A 151 -25.20 3.55 13.02
C GLY A 151 -24.48 4.88 13.21
N ILE A 152 -24.94 5.73 14.14
CA ILE A 152 -24.28 6.99 14.46
C ILE A 152 -22.88 6.76 15.02
N ILE A 153 -22.71 5.81 15.95
CA ILE A 153 -21.39 5.46 16.51
C ILE A 153 -20.44 5.00 15.41
N MET A 154 -20.90 4.17 14.47
CA MET A 154 -20.10 3.70 13.34
C MET A 154 -19.66 4.86 12.43
N VAL A 155 -20.56 5.79 12.09
CA VAL A 155 -20.25 6.98 11.30
C VAL A 155 -19.19 7.83 11.99
N VAL A 156 -19.33 8.10 13.27
CA VAL A 156 -18.34 8.85 14.06
C VAL A 156 -17.00 8.14 14.10
N ALA A 157 -17.00 6.82 14.33
CA ALA A 157 -15.79 6.01 14.35
C ALA A 157 -15.05 6.03 12.99
N LEU A 158 -15.77 5.90 11.88
CA LEU A 158 -15.17 5.94 10.53
C LEU A 158 -14.61 7.33 10.18
N LEU A 159 -15.32 8.40 10.54
CA LEU A 159 -14.85 9.76 10.29
C LEU A 159 -13.61 10.12 11.12
N THR A 160 -13.48 9.58 12.32
CA THR A 160 -12.36 9.88 13.24
C THR A 160 -11.18 8.91 13.07
N SER A 161 -11.39 7.75 12.48
CA SER A 161 -10.36 6.69 12.37
C SER A 161 -9.40 6.90 11.20
N LYS A 162 -8.19 7.35 11.50
CA LYS A 162 -7.08 7.39 10.53
C LYS A 162 -6.60 6.00 10.08
N LYS A 163 -6.83 4.96 10.89
CA LYS A 163 -6.47 3.58 10.56
C LYS A 163 -7.28 3.04 9.38
N ALA A 164 -8.57 3.39 9.29
CA ALA A 164 -9.45 3.00 8.19
C ALA A 164 -8.92 3.51 6.83
N HIS A 165 -8.32 4.70 6.80
CA HIS A 165 -7.74 5.27 5.58
C HIS A 165 -6.59 4.44 4.99
N ASN A 166 -5.78 3.80 5.83
CA ASN A 166 -4.64 2.99 5.39
C ASN A 166 -5.07 1.70 4.66
N VAL A 167 -6.23 1.13 4.99
CA VAL A 167 -6.78 -0.06 4.31
C VAL A 167 -7.12 0.27 2.86
N ILE A 168 -7.74 1.42 2.64
CA ILE A 168 -8.10 1.91 1.29
C ILE A 168 -6.85 2.13 0.45
N LYS A 169 -5.78 2.66 1.03
CA LYS A 169 -4.52 2.94 0.34
C LYS A 169 -3.93 1.68 -0.32
N THR A 170 -3.89 0.55 0.39
CA THR A 170 -3.35 -0.72 -0.16
C THR A 170 -4.16 -1.19 -1.37
N SER A 171 -5.49 -1.11 -1.31
CA SER A 171 -6.36 -1.48 -2.42
C SER A 171 -6.16 -0.56 -3.64
N LEU A 172 -6.01 0.75 -3.40
CA LEU A 172 -5.73 1.73 -4.44
C LEU A 172 -4.36 1.51 -5.09
N ASP A 173 -3.32 1.25 -4.30
CA ASP A 173 -1.96 1.03 -4.79
C ASP A 173 -1.88 -0.21 -5.70
N LEU A 174 -2.53 -1.32 -5.32
CA LEU A 174 -2.61 -2.53 -6.14
C LEU A 174 -3.43 -2.33 -7.44
N SER A 175 -4.38 -1.39 -7.43
CA SER A 175 -5.26 -1.12 -8.56
C SER A 175 -4.79 0.02 -9.47
N ARG A 176 -3.66 0.67 -9.20
CA ARG A 176 -3.14 1.81 -9.99
C ARG A 176 -2.98 1.48 -11.47
N GLN A 177 -3.17 2.50 -12.30
CA GLN A 177 -3.08 2.40 -13.76
C GLN A 177 -1.63 2.48 -14.26
N GLU A 178 -0.80 3.25 -13.58
CA GLU A 178 0.62 3.40 -13.88
C GLU A 178 1.46 2.33 -13.16
N ALA A 179 2.56 1.93 -13.81
CA ALA A 179 3.60 1.14 -13.18
C ALA A 179 4.33 2.03 -12.16
N GLY A 180 4.01 1.87 -10.89
CA GLY A 180 4.65 2.56 -9.77
C GLY A 180 5.57 1.64 -9.00
N GLU A 181 6.13 2.13 -7.90
CA GLU A 181 6.90 1.30 -6.98
C GLU A 181 6.03 0.16 -6.42
N GLU A 182 6.45 -1.07 -6.70
CA GLU A 182 5.73 -2.26 -6.27
C GLU A 182 6.01 -2.52 -4.78
N SER A 183 4.97 -2.48 -3.96
CA SER A 183 5.06 -2.65 -2.51
C SER A 183 5.28 -4.11 -2.05
N PHE A 184 5.12 -5.07 -2.96
CA PHE A 184 5.20 -6.50 -2.68
C PHE A 184 6.40 -7.14 -3.38
N GLY A 185 6.97 -8.16 -2.76
CA GLY A 185 8.02 -8.98 -3.36
C GLY A 185 7.49 -9.93 -4.45
N THR A 186 8.36 -10.76 -5.02
CA THR A 186 7.96 -11.80 -5.98
C THR A 186 7.70 -13.13 -5.28
N SER A 187 6.69 -13.89 -5.72
CA SER A 187 6.47 -15.26 -5.26
C SER A 187 6.57 -16.27 -6.40
N PRO A 188 7.02 -17.52 -6.14
CA PRO A 188 7.09 -18.58 -7.16
C PRO A 188 5.73 -18.89 -7.77
N ILE A 189 4.67 -18.85 -6.96
CA ILE A 189 3.28 -19.10 -7.38
C ILE A 189 2.83 -18.01 -8.35
N ALA A 190 3.07 -16.73 -8.03
CA ALA A 190 2.72 -15.61 -8.89
C ALA A 190 3.46 -15.68 -10.24
N ARG A 191 4.75 -16.03 -10.24
CA ARG A 191 5.53 -16.22 -11.47
C ARG A 191 4.97 -17.33 -12.37
N LYS A 192 4.58 -18.48 -11.78
CA LYS A 192 3.97 -19.58 -12.53
C LYS A 192 2.62 -19.18 -13.13
N LEU A 193 1.79 -18.48 -12.34
CA LEU A 193 0.47 -17.99 -12.76
C LEU A 193 0.58 -17.00 -13.92
N VAL A 194 1.49 -16.02 -13.82
CA VAL A 194 1.74 -15.02 -14.88
C VAL A 194 2.21 -15.70 -16.17
N ARG A 195 3.14 -16.67 -16.09
CA ARG A 195 3.59 -17.41 -17.27
C ARG A 195 2.45 -18.18 -17.93
N MET A 196 1.62 -18.88 -17.15
CA MET A 196 0.47 -19.61 -17.67
C MET A 196 -0.52 -18.68 -18.36
N THR A 197 -0.85 -17.55 -17.74
CA THR A 197 -1.78 -16.55 -18.30
C THR A 197 -1.20 -15.89 -19.55
N THR A 198 0.09 -15.57 -19.58
CA THR A 198 0.76 -14.97 -20.74
C THR A 198 0.77 -15.93 -21.93
N ASN A 199 1.06 -17.22 -21.70
CA ASN A 199 1.06 -18.23 -22.75
C ASN A 199 -0.34 -18.43 -23.34
N THR A 200 -1.37 -18.51 -22.49
CA THR A 200 -2.77 -18.62 -22.93
C THR A 200 -3.22 -17.36 -23.67
N SER A 201 -2.86 -16.18 -23.19
CA SER A 201 -3.17 -14.90 -23.84
C SER A 201 -2.50 -14.77 -25.22
N SER A 202 -1.23 -15.18 -25.33
CA SER A 202 -0.50 -15.15 -26.62
C SER A 202 -1.14 -16.08 -27.65
N PHE A 203 -1.59 -17.26 -27.23
CA PHE A 203 -2.31 -18.20 -28.11
C PHE A 203 -3.62 -17.59 -28.64
N ILE A 204 -4.41 -16.96 -27.77
CA ILE A 204 -5.69 -16.30 -28.16
C ILE A 204 -5.40 -15.12 -29.10
N VAL A 205 -4.44 -14.26 -28.76
CA VAL A 205 -4.11 -13.05 -29.55
C VAL A 205 -3.57 -13.39 -30.92
N ASN A 206 -2.82 -14.48 -31.08
CA ASN A 206 -2.29 -14.91 -32.37
C ASN A 206 -3.38 -15.41 -33.33
N ASN A 207 -4.52 -15.86 -32.80
CA ASN A 207 -5.66 -16.32 -33.60
C ASN A 207 -6.62 -15.17 -34.01
N ILE A 208 -6.39 -13.93 -33.57
CA ILE A 208 -7.21 -12.76 -33.93
C ILE A 208 -6.68 -12.15 -35.24
N PRO A 209 -7.57 -11.81 -36.20
CA PRO A 209 -7.17 -11.15 -37.45
C PRO A 209 -6.40 -9.84 -37.19
N PRO A 210 -5.37 -9.50 -37.99
CA PRO A 210 -4.51 -8.33 -37.75
C PRO A 210 -5.27 -7.00 -37.63
N LYS A 211 -6.29 -6.80 -38.46
CA LYS A 211 -7.14 -5.60 -38.41
C LYS A 211 -7.92 -5.45 -37.11
N ALA A 212 -8.43 -6.57 -36.56
CA ALA A 212 -9.14 -6.56 -35.30
C ALA A 212 -8.16 -6.33 -34.12
N ARG A 213 -6.95 -6.86 -34.23
CA ARG A 213 -5.88 -6.66 -33.23
C ARG A 213 -5.41 -5.21 -33.16
N THR A 214 -5.18 -4.54 -34.29
CA THR A 214 -4.81 -3.12 -34.33
C THR A 214 -5.93 -2.24 -33.78
N TRP A 215 -7.19 -2.51 -34.16
CA TRP A 215 -8.36 -1.80 -33.65
C TRP A 215 -8.50 -1.97 -32.12
N LEU A 216 -8.32 -3.20 -31.62
CA LEU A 216 -8.38 -3.50 -30.19
C LEU A 216 -7.27 -2.79 -29.42
N ASN A 217 -6.03 -2.85 -29.91
CA ASN A 217 -4.90 -2.20 -29.25
C ASN A 217 -5.07 -0.67 -29.16
N ALA A 218 -5.60 -0.04 -30.20
CA ALA A 218 -5.90 1.39 -30.20
C ALA A 218 -6.96 1.81 -29.15
N ARG A 219 -7.76 0.85 -28.61
CA ARG A 219 -8.71 1.13 -27.53
C ARG A 219 -8.06 1.15 -26.15
N PHE A 220 -6.94 0.44 -26.02
CA PHE A 220 -6.19 0.30 -24.77
C PHE A 220 -4.88 1.10 -24.76
N ASP A 221 -4.75 2.06 -25.67
CA ASP A 221 -3.60 2.96 -25.70
C ASP A 221 -3.65 3.92 -24.51
N LYS A 222 -2.55 3.95 -23.74
CA LYS A 222 -2.43 4.72 -22.50
C LYS A 222 -1.71 6.04 -22.69
N ASP A 223 -1.07 6.27 -23.81
CA ASP A 223 -0.24 7.46 -24.06
C ASP A 223 -1.07 8.76 -24.09
N GLU A 224 -2.38 8.65 -24.23
CA GLU A 224 -3.34 9.76 -24.20
C GLU A 224 -4.01 9.97 -22.82
N VAL A 225 -3.53 9.34 -21.74
CA VAL A 225 -4.21 9.40 -20.43
C VAL A 225 -3.90 10.70 -19.71
N ILE A 226 -4.91 11.52 -19.51
CA ILE A 226 -4.86 12.68 -18.60
C ILE A 226 -5.50 12.26 -17.27
N LEU A 227 -4.70 11.79 -16.32
CA LEU A 227 -5.15 11.55 -14.96
C LEU A 227 -5.17 12.87 -14.18
N GLU A 228 -6.23 13.11 -13.41
CA GLU A 228 -6.22 14.21 -12.42
C GLU A 228 -5.11 13.94 -11.39
N HIS A 229 -4.42 14.99 -10.94
CA HIS A 229 -3.30 14.87 -10.00
C HIS A 229 -3.69 14.07 -8.74
N GLY A 230 -3.00 12.94 -8.52
CA GLY A 230 -3.23 12.05 -7.40
C GLY A 230 -4.28 10.95 -7.61
N ALA A 231 -4.95 10.89 -8.77
CA ALA A 231 -5.88 9.80 -9.07
C ALA A 231 -5.14 8.49 -9.37
N ALA A 232 -5.62 7.38 -8.81
CA ALA A 232 -5.04 6.04 -9.06
C ALA A 232 -5.46 5.48 -10.43
N PHE A 233 -6.62 5.90 -10.96
CA PHE A 233 -7.20 5.47 -12.23
C PHE A 233 -8.26 6.47 -12.74
N ASP A 234 -8.68 6.33 -13.97
CA ASP A 234 -9.63 7.24 -14.63
C ASP A 234 -11.07 7.13 -14.11
N LEU A 235 -11.91 8.14 -14.41
CA LEU A 235 -13.29 8.22 -13.94
C LEU A 235 -14.19 7.09 -14.46
N ILE A 236 -13.91 6.55 -15.65
CA ILE A 236 -14.70 5.43 -16.21
C ILE A 236 -14.51 4.20 -15.35
N ARG A 237 -13.27 3.86 -15.04
CA ARG A 237 -12.95 2.73 -14.18
C ARG A 237 -13.47 2.95 -12.75
N ALA A 238 -13.36 4.18 -12.21
CA ALA A 238 -13.95 4.53 -10.93
C ALA A 238 -15.46 4.28 -10.91
N SER A 239 -16.17 4.73 -11.94
CA SER A 239 -17.62 4.53 -12.11
C SER A 239 -17.99 3.04 -12.16
N VAL A 240 -17.28 2.27 -13.00
CA VAL A 240 -17.53 0.82 -13.12
C VAL A 240 -17.23 0.10 -11.81
N ASN A 241 -16.15 0.42 -11.11
CA ASN A 241 -15.80 -0.20 -9.84
C ASN A 241 -16.90 0.00 -8.80
N LEU A 242 -17.36 1.23 -8.62
CA LEU A 242 -18.36 1.58 -7.62
C LEU A 242 -19.73 0.98 -7.94
N VAL A 243 -20.18 1.11 -9.19
CA VAL A 243 -21.47 0.57 -9.62
C VAL A 243 -21.46 -0.96 -9.55
N LEU A 244 -20.45 -1.61 -10.13
CA LEU A 244 -20.39 -3.07 -10.16
C LEU A 244 -20.25 -3.68 -8.76
N ALA A 245 -19.42 -3.10 -7.90
CA ALA A 245 -19.26 -3.57 -6.53
C ALA A 245 -20.56 -3.43 -5.74
N SER A 246 -21.24 -2.28 -5.82
CA SER A 246 -22.53 -2.08 -5.14
C SER A 246 -23.61 -3.06 -5.63
N LEU A 247 -23.66 -3.30 -6.94
CA LEU A 247 -24.61 -4.23 -7.53
C LEU A 247 -24.36 -5.68 -7.09
N LEU A 248 -23.10 -6.13 -7.10
CA LEU A 248 -22.76 -7.49 -6.69
C LEU A 248 -23.03 -7.73 -5.20
N ILE A 249 -22.70 -6.75 -4.34
CA ILE A 249 -22.99 -6.83 -2.91
C ILE A 249 -24.50 -6.84 -2.68
N ALA A 250 -25.25 -5.93 -3.28
CA ALA A 250 -26.70 -5.87 -3.15
C ALA A 250 -27.39 -7.15 -3.66
N LEU A 251 -26.91 -7.72 -4.77
CA LEU A 251 -27.37 -9.00 -5.28
C LEU A 251 -27.10 -10.13 -4.28
N GLY A 252 -25.87 -10.25 -3.80
CA GLY A 252 -25.49 -11.28 -2.83
C GLY A 252 -26.31 -11.17 -1.53
N THR A 253 -26.48 -9.95 -1.02
CA THR A 253 -27.33 -9.69 0.17
C THR A 253 -28.79 -10.05 -0.09
N SER A 254 -29.33 -9.71 -1.28
CA SER A 254 -30.72 -10.05 -1.63
C SER A 254 -30.95 -11.55 -1.78
N LEU A 255 -29.93 -12.30 -2.12
CA LEU A 255 -29.94 -13.76 -2.20
C LEU A 255 -29.61 -14.43 -0.85
N LYS A 256 -29.42 -13.63 0.21
CA LYS A 256 -29.02 -14.09 1.56
C LYS A 256 -27.70 -14.90 1.55
N LEU A 257 -26.79 -14.58 0.63
CA LEU A 257 -25.49 -15.24 0.54
C LEU A 257 -24.52 -14.62 1.56
N PRO A 258 -23.78 -15.44 2.33
CA PRO A 258 -22.72 -14.94 3.21
C PRO A 258 -21.56 -14.45 2.35
N LEU A 259 -21.37 -13.14 2.24
CA LEU A 259 -20.28 -12.55 1.46
C LEU A 259 -19.56 -11.47 2.26
N SER A 260 -18.28 -11.30 1.98
CA SER A 260 -17.49 -10.19 2.48
C SER A 260 -17.55 -9.04 1.47
N THR A 261 -18.06 -7.90 1.89
CA THR A 261 -18.14 -6.68 1.07
C THR A 261 -16.76 -6.19 0.66
N THR A 262 -15.79 -6.26 1.57
CA THR A 262 -14.38 -5.94 1.31
C THR A 262 -13.77 -6.85 0.25
N TYR A 263 -14.07 -8.16 0.31
CA TYR A 263 -13.61 -9.10 -0.71
C TYR A 263 -14.18 -8.75 -2.10
N VAL A 264 -15.49 -8.50 -2.19
CA VAL A 264 -16.14 -8.16 -3.47
C VAL A 264 -15.56 -6.88 -4.06
N THR A 265 -15.45 -5.81 -3.28
CA THR A 265 -14.90 -4.53 -3.75
C THR A 265 -13.44 -4.65 -4.21
N PHE A 266 -12.63 -5.38 -3.45
CA PHE A 266 -11.24 -5.64 -3.80
C PHE A 266 -11.13 -6.44 -5.10
N MET A 267 -11.88 -7.51 -5.25
CA MET A 267 -11.85 -8.34 -6.46
C MET A 267 -12.39 -7.61 -7.70
N VAL A 268 -13.40 -6.74 -7.54
CA VAL A 268 -13.85 -5.86 -8.61
C VAL A 268 -12.75 -4.89 -9.04
N ALA A 269 -12.07 -4.24 -8.08
CA ALA A 269 -10.98 -3.32 -8.36
C ALA A 269 -9.80 -4.03 -9.06
N MET A 270 -9.45 -5.25 -8.64
CA MET A 270 -8.41 -6.04 -9.29
C MET A 270 -8.83 -6.50 -10.69
N GLY A 271 -10.05 -7.01 -10.84
CA GLY A 271 -10.58 -7.45 -12.12
C GLY A 271 -10.70 -6.34 -13.17
N THR A 272 -11.09 -5.13 -12.76
CA THR A 272 -11.13 -3.97 -13.66
C THR A 272 -9.73 -3.46 -14.01
N SER A 273 -8.77 -3.53 -13.08
CA SER A 273 -7.36 -3.22 -13.31
C SER A 273 -6.75 -4.16 -14.35
N LEU A 274 -7.02 -5.44 -14.25
CA LEU A 274 -6.59 -6.45 -15.21
C LEU A 274 -7.25 -6.23 -16.58
N ALA A 275 -8.56 -5.93 -16.61
CA ALA A 275 -9.30 -5.67 -17.84
C ALA A 275 -8.78 -4.44 -18.59
N ASP A 276 -8.29 -3.42 -17.90
CA ASP A 276 -7.66 -2.22 -18.46
C ASP A 276 -6.21 -2.42 -18.91
N LYS A 277 -5.70 -3.65 -18.83
CA LYS A 277 -4.28 -3.96 -19.08
C LYS A 277 -3.34 -3.08 -18.23
N ALA A 278 -3.78 -2.68 -17.03
CA ALA A 278 -2.98 -1.87 -16.12
C ALA A 278 -1.76 -2.62 -15.57
N TRP A 279 -1.76 -3.94 -15.66
CA TRP A 279 -0.67 -4.81 -15.22
C TRP A 279 0.28 -5.08 -16.39
N GLY A 280 1.40 -4.37 -16.42
CA GLY A 280 2.51 -4.67 -17.31
C GLY A 280 3.12 -6.04 -16.99
N ARG A 281 3.90 -6.60 -17.92
CA ARG A 281 4.49 -7.95 -17.74
C ARG A 281 5.35 -8.05 -16.47
N ASP A 282 6.11 -7.01 -16.16
CA ASP A 282 7.02 -6.99 -15.02
C ASP A 282 6.26 -6.70 -13.71
N SER A 283 5.29 -5.76 -13.72
CA SER A 283 4.48 -5.42 -12.54
C SER A 283 3.46 -6.50 -12.18
N ALA A 284 3.01 -7.32 -13.14
CA ALA A 284 1.98 -8.34 -12.92
C ALA A 284 2.37 -9.36 -11.84
N VAL A 285 3.65 -9.78 -11.78
CA VAL A 285 4.12 -10.75 -10.77
C VAL A 285 4.00 -10.18 -9.37
N TYR A 286 4.42 -8.92 -9.16
CA TYR A 286 4.35 -8.24 -7.87
C TYR A 286 2.90 -8.03 -7.42
N ARG A 287 2.03 -7.60 -8.34
CA ARG A 287 0.60 -7.37 -8.05
C ARG A 287 -0.15 -8.65 -7.73
N ILE A 288 0.10 -9.73 -8.47
CA ILE A 288 -0.48 -11.05 -8.15
C ILE A 288 0.03 -11.54 -6.79
N THR A 289 1.31 -11.35 -6.46
CA THR A 289 1.82 -11.67 -5.12
C THR A 289 1.09 -10.85 -4.06
N GLY A 290 0.86 -9.55 -4.28
CA GLY A 290 0.08 -8.69 -3.39
C GLY A 290 -1.35 -9.19 -3.21
N VAL A 291 -2.05 -9.54 -4.28
CA VAL A 291 -3.41 -10.10 -4.23
C VAL A 291 -3.46 -11.40 -3.43
N ILE A 292 -2.55 -12.34 -3.70
CA ILE A 292 -2.46 -13.60 -2.96
C ILE A 292 -2.16 -13.36 -1.47
N SER A 293 -1.28 -12.41 -1.16
CA SER A 293 -0.94 -12.06 0.23
C SER A 293 -2.13 -11.45 0.97
N VAL A 294 -2.91 -10.59 0.32
CA VAL A 294 -4.13 -10.01 0.90
C VAL A 294 -5.18 -11.09 1.15
N ILE A 295 -5.44 -11.96 0.16
CA ILE A 295 -6.39 -13.08 0.30
C ILE A 295 -5.94 -14.05 1.39
N GLY A 296 -4.66 -14.43 1.41
CA GLY A 296 -4.08 -15.27 2.45
C GLY A 296 -4.20 -14.65 3.84
N GLY A 297 -4.00 -13.33 3.93
CA GLY A 297 -4.21 -12.55 5.16
C GLY A 297 -5.64 -12.65 5.69
N TRP A 298 -6.65 -12.62 4.82
CA TRP A 298 -8.05 -12.78 5.24
C TRP A 298 -8.35 -14.17 5.83
N PHE A 299 -7.86 -15.24 5.20
CA PHE A 299 -8.01 -16.59 5.75
C PHE A 299 -7.30 -16.75 7.09
N LEU A 300 -6.08 -16.23 7.20
CA LEU A 300 -5.33 -16.24 8.46
C LEU A 300 -6.05 -15.45 9.56
N THR A 301 -6.59 -14.28 9.22
CA THR A 301 -7.35 -13.44 10.15
C THR A 301 -8.64 -14.13 10.60
N ALA A 302 -9.36 -14.77 9.67
CA ALA A 302 -10.57 -15.53 10.00
C ALA A 302 -10.26 -16.71 10.92
N GLY A 303 -9.19 -17.47 10.63
CA GLY A 303 -8.74 -18.57 11.48
C GLY A 303 -8.33 -18.10 12.89
N ALA A 304 -7.57 -17.02 12.97
CA ALA A 304 -7.18 -16.42 14.25
C ALA A 304 -8.40 -15.93 15.04
N ALA A 305 -9.35 -15.26 14.39
CA ALA A 305 -10.58 -14.79 15.02
C ALA A 305 -11.42 -15.95 15.55
N PHE A 306 -11.53 -17.05 14.80
CA PHE A 306 -12.21 -18.27 15.25
C PHE A 306 -11.57 -18.84 16.52
N LEU A 307 -10.24 -19.00 16.53
CA LEU A 307 -9.51 -19.53 17.69
C LEU A 307 -9.64 -18.62 18.92
N ILE A 308 -9.55 -17.29 18.72
CA ILE A 308 -9.72 -16.32 19.82
C ILE A 308 -11.15 -16.39 20.35
N CYS A 309 -12.16 -16.42 19.48
CA CYS A 309 -13.57 -16.53 19.86
C CYS A 309 -13.83 -17.81 20.65
N PHE A 310 -13.33 -18.94 20.17
CA PHE A 310 -13.42 -20.22 20.86
C PHE A 310 -12.81 -20.14 22.26
N THR A 311 -11.60 -19.61 22.37
CA THR A 311 -10.89 -19.48 23.66
C THR A 311 -11.63 -18.57 24.63
N VAL A 312 -12.12 -17.41 24.16
CA VAL A 312 -12.91 -16.46 24.95
C VAL A 312 -14.20 -17.11 25.44
N THR A 313 -14.91 -17.83 24.56
CA THR A 313 -16.14 -18.54 24.92
C THR A 313 -15.90 -19.59 25.99
N MET A 314 -14.79 -20.36 25.88
CA MET A 314 -14.44 -21.35 26.91
C MET A 314 -14.12 -20.70 28.26
N ILE A 315 -13.38 -19.57 28.23
CA ILE A 315 -13.08 -18.82 29.46
C ILE A 315 -14.36 -18.29 30.12
N VAL A 316 -15.28 -17.76 29.32
CA VAL A 316 -16.59 -17.27 29.82
C VAL A 316 -17.44 -18.42 30.35
N TYR A 317 -17.46 -19.55 29.66
CA TYR A 317 -18.22 -20.73 30.07
C TYR A 317 -17.80 -21.26 31.45
N PHE A 318 -16.50 -21.38 31.69
CA PHE A 318 -16.00 -21.87 32.98
C PHE A 318 -15.89 -20.77 34.06
N GLY A 319 -15.64 -19.53 33.69
CA GLY A 319 -15.37 -18.42 34.62
C GLY A 319 -16.59 -17.55 34.95
N GLY A 320 -17.70 -17.74 34.24
CA GLY A 320 -18.97 -17.03 34.48
C GLY A 320 -18.82 -15.50 34.43
N SER A 321 -19.59 -14.81 35.28
CA SER A 321 -19.64 -13.33 35.30
C SER A 321 -18.32 -12.66 35.61
N ILE A 322 -17.45 -13.30 36.42
CA ILE A 322 -16.13 -12.75 36.75
C ILE A 322 -15.25 -12.70 35.49
N ALA A 323 -15.25 -13.76 34.69
CA ALA A 323 -14.50 -13.81 33.44
C ALA A 323 -14.97 -12.75 32.44
N ILE A 324 -16.27 -12.48 32.35
CA ILE A 324 -16.83 -11.44 31.47
C ILE A 324 -16.27 -10.06 31.86
N ILE A 325 -16.26 -9.72 33.15
CA ILE A 325 -15.77 -8.43 33.65
C ILE A 325 -14.27 -8.29 33.35
N LEU A 326 -13.47 -9.33 33.64
CA LEU A 326 -12.01 -9.32 33.40
C LEU A 326 -11.68 -9.22 31.90
N LEU A 327 -12.37 -9.96 31.04
CA LEU A 327 -12.18 -9.89 29.59
C LEU A 327 -12.63 -8.54 29.02
N GLY A 328 -13.73 -7.96 29.54
CA GLY A 328 -14.15 -6.62 29.18
C GLY A 328 -13.13 -5.55 29.57
N ALA A 329 -12.57 -5.63 30.78
CA ALA A 329 -11.49 -4.74 31.22
C ALA A 329 -10.22 -4.90 30.36
N LEU A 330 -9.83 -6.13 30.03
CA LEU A 330 -8.70 -6.42 29.14
C LEU A 330 -8.93 -5.84 27.73
N ALA A 331 -10.12 -6.01 27.16
CA ALA A 331 -10.47 -5.45 25.87
C ALA A 331 -10.39 -3.91 25.86
N ALA A 332 -10.95 -3.26 26.89
CA ALA A 332 -10.86 -1.82 27.06
C ALA A 332 -9.40 -1.35 27.19
N TYR A 333 -8.59 -2.03 27.96
CA TYR A 333 -7.16 -1.74 28.09
C TYR A 333 -6.43 -1.85 26.73
N MET A 334 -6.65 -2.94 26.00
CA MET A 334 -6.04 -3.15 24.67
C MET A 334 -6.43 -2.06 23.67
N LEU A 335 -7.69 -1.63 23.65
CA LEU A 335 -8.17 -0.56 22.79
C LEU A 335 -7.50 0.78 23.13
N ILE A 336 -7.45 1.15 24.41
CA ILE A 336 -6.81 2.39 24.87
C ILE A 336 -5.31 2.36 24.57
N HIS A 337 -4.63 1.26 24.89
CA HIS A 337 -3.19 1.10 24.63
C HIS A 337 -2.87 1.16 23.13
N SER A 338 -3.67 0.50 22.29
CA SER A 338 -3.55 0.55 20.82
C SER A 338 -3.69 1.99 20.29
N GLN A 339 -4.63 2.76 20.83
CA GLN A 339 -4.84 4.15 20.43
C GLN A 339 -3.69 5.06 20.86
N ILE A 340 -3.17 4.87 22.08
CA ILE A 340 -2.01 5.63 22.59
C ILE A 340 -0.76 5.32 21.75
N SER A 341 -0.51 4.05 21.48
CA SER A 341 0.63 3.60 20.67
C SER A 341 0.56 4.13 19.24
N TYR A 342 -0.64 4.13 18.63
CA TYR A 342 -0.86 4.71 17.31
C TYR A 342 -0.64 6.23 17.29
N ASN A 343 -1.12 6.94 18.31
CA ASN A 343 -0.92 8.38 18.43
C ASN A 343 0.56 8.75 18.68
N LYS A 344 1.32 7.90 19.39
CA LYS A 344 2.78 8.07 19.53
C LYS A 344 3.49 7.93 18.17
N LYS A 345 3.14 6.92 17.38
CA LYS A 345 3.68 6.75 16.01
C LYS A 345 3.33 7.94 15.11
N LEU A 346 2.08 8.42 15.15
CA LEU A 346 1.67 9.61 14.40
C LEU A 346 2.41 10.88 14.83
N LYS A 347 2.74 11.02 16.14
CA LYS A 347 3.56 12.15 16.61
C LYS A 347 5.00 12.05 16.13
N GLN A 348 5.56 10.84 16.06
CA GLN A 348 6.89 10.61 15.47
C GLN A 348 6.89 10.86 13.95
N GLU A 349 5.84 10.47 13.23
CA GLU A 349 5.66 10.81 11.81
C GLU A 349 5.35 12.31 11.60
N LYS A 350 4.68 12.99 12.54
CA LYS A 350 4.45 14.45 12.50
C LYS A 350 5.70 15.27 12.81
N ASN A 351 6.70 14.71 13.45
CA ASN A 351 8.02 15.34 13.59
C ASN A 351 8.83 15.30 12.26
N SER A 352 8.32 14.67 11.20
CA SER A 352 8.68 14.98 9.81
C SER A 352 8.02 16.29 9.32
N SER A 353 7.98 17.29 10.20
CA SER A 353 7.29 18.56 9.97
C SER A 353 7.88 19.37 8.80
N LEU A 354 9.16 19.17 8.52
CA LEU A 354 9.86 19.81 7.40
C LEU A 354 9.35 19.35 6.04
N ALA A 355 9.14 18.05 5.85
CA ALA A 355 8.60 17.51 4.62
C ALA A 355 7.18 18.03 4.33
N GLN A 356 6.33 18.15 5.37
CA GLN A 356 4.98 18.71 5.23
C GLN A 356 5.00 20.21 4.98
N GLN A 357 5.89 20.95 5.66
CA GLN A 357 6.08 22.38 5.42
C GLN A 357 6.57 22.62 3.98
N MET A 358 7.53 21.84 3.50
CA MET A 358 8.06 21.92 2.14
C MET A 358 6.99 21.64 1.07
N VAL A 359 6.10 20.66 1.30
CA VAL A 359 5.02 20.33 0.36
C VAL A 359 3.90 21.38 0.40
N ALA A 360 3.62 21.97 1.57
CA ALA A 360 2.55 22.97 1.75
C ALA A 360 2.96 24.39 1.35
N ASN A 361 4.26 24.69 1.32
CA ASN A 361 4.76 26.03 1.04
C ASN A 361 4.75 26.32 -0.47
N LYS A 362 4.11 27.44 -0.84
CA LYS A 362 4.03 27.94 -2.21
C LYS A 362 4.99 29.12 -2.48
N ASP A 363 5.68 29.60 -1.46
CA ASP A 363 6.67 30.68 -1.62
C ASP A 363 7.98 30.10 -2.15
N LYS A 364 8.38 30.58 -3.33
CA LYS A 364 9.57 30.12 -4.06
C LYS A 364 10.90 30.43 -3.35
N GLN A 365 10.96 31.47 -2.52
CA GLN A 365 12.16 31.83 -1.75
C GLN A 365 12.32 30.97 -0.50
N GLU A 366 11.23 30.76 0.24
CA GLU A 366 11.23 29.87 1.40
C GLU A 366 11.41 28.39 1.00
N ALA A 367 10.96 27.99 -0.20
CA ALA A 367 11.08 26.61 -0.69
C ALA A 367 12.54 26.13 -0.74
N LEU A 368 13.48 26.98 -1.17
CA LEU A 368 14.91 26.64 -1.20
C LEU A 368 15.49 26.46 0.21
N VAL A 369 15.12 27.33 1.15
CA VAL A 369 15.59 27.25 2.54
C VAL A 369 15.07 25.97 3.20
N LEU A 370 13.80 25.65 3.01
CA LEU A 370 13.19 24.41 3.52
C LEU A 370 13.82 23.17 2.89
N LEU A 371 14.08 23.18 1.58
CA LEU A 371 14.71 22.07 0.89
C LEU A 371 16.16 21.85 1.33
N ARG A 372 16.93 22.93 1.55
CA ARG A 372 18.29 22.87 2.12
C ARG A 372 18.28 22.25 3.52
N LYS A 373 17.37 22.70 4.39
CA LYS A 373 17.24 22.13 5.72
C LYS A 373 16.81 20.65 5.67
N PHE A 374 15.84 20.32 4.83
CA PHE A 374 15.39 18.95 4.62
C PHE A 374 16.51 18.04 4.10
N SER A 375 17.25 18.46 3.08
CA SER A 375 18.36 17.66 2.53
C SER A 375 19.46 17.41 3.55
N ARG A 376 19.79 18.42 4.38
CA ARG A 376 20.77 18.30 5.44
C ARG A 376 20.38 17.24 6.46
N GLU A 377 19.14 17.31 6.97
CA GLU A 377 18.64 16.32 7.95
C GLU A 377 18.59 14.91 7.36
N GLU A 378 18.14 14.76 6.12
CA GLU A 378 18.01 13.44 5.51
C GLU A 378 19.36 12.84 5.08
N PHE A 379 20.30 13.63 4.57
CA PHE A 379 21.64 13.13 4.23
C PHE A 379 22.43 12.75 5.48
N ALA A 380 22.35 13.56 6.55
CA ALA A 380 22.95 13.21 7.83
C ALA A 380 22.40 11.90 8.40
N LYS A 381 21.09 11.73 8.34
CA LYS A 381 20.39 10.51 8.79
C LYS A 381 20.79 9.27 7.97
N VAL A 382 20.94 9.41 6.65
CA VAL A 382 21.44 8.32 5.79
C VAL A 382 22.85 7.91 6.20
N LEU A 383 23.74 8.85 6.51
CA LEU A 383 25.11 8.53 6.95
C LEU A 383 25.13 7.89 8.34
N GLU A 384 24.28 8.32 9.27
CA GLU A 384 24.10 7.69 10.59
C GLU A 384 23.69 6.21 10.44
N TRP A 385 22.66 5.94 9.66
CA TRP A 385 22.23 4.57 9.40
C TRP A 385 23.28 3.75 8.67
N SER A 386 23.97 4.37 7.71
CA SER A 386 25.00 3.69 6.94
C SER A 386 26.18 3.29 7.84
N ALA A 387 26.57 4.12 8.78
CA ALA A 387 27.62 3.81 9.74
C ALA A 387 27.24 2.63 10.65
N ASP A 388 26.02 2.63 11.23
CA ASP A 388 25.51 1.53 12.07
C ASP A 388 25.34 0.24 11.26
N LEU A 389 24.71 0.31 10.09
CA LEU A 389 24.47 -0.86 9.25
C LEU A 389 25.79 -1.47 8.74
N TYR A 390 26.71 -0.63 8.27
CA TYR A 390 28.01 -1.07 7.80
C TYR A 390 28.80 -1.73 8.92
N HIS A 391 28.83 -1.14 10.12
CA HIS A 391 29.46 -1.74 11.31
C HIS A 391 28.87 -3.11 11.64
N ARG A 392 27.55 -3.24 11.66
CA ARG A 392 26.88 -4.52 11.97
C ARG A 392 27.11 -5.58 10.90
N VAL A 393 27.14 -5.19 9.61
CA VAL A 393 27.39 -6.11 8.50
C VAL A 393 28.83 -6.61 8.54
N THR A 394 29.82 -5.72 8.68
CA THR A 394 31.24 -6.10 8.74
C THR A 394 31.56 -6.92 9.99
N THR A 395 31.10 -6.49 11.15
CA THR A 395 31.27 -7.25 12.40
C THR A 395 30.55 -8.62 12.34
N GLY A 396 29.35 -8.65 11.74
CA GLY A 396 28.61 -9.90 11.53
C GLY A 396 29.33 -10.89 10.63
N PHE A 397 30.00 -10.39 9.58
CA PHE A 397 30.80 -11.22 8.67
C PHE A 397 32.09 -11.73 9.34
N LEU A 398 32.87 -10.82 9.98
CA LEU A 398 34.12 -11.18 10.67
C LEU A 398 33.90 -12.19 11.80
N ASN A 399 32.79 -12.10 12.52
CA ASN A 399 32.42 -12.98 13.64
C ASN A 399 31.49 -14.14 13.22
N GLU A 400 31.23 -14.32 11.93
CA GLU A 400 30.37 -15.37 11.38
C GLU A 400 28.98 -15.45 12.03
N SER A 401 28.43 -14.28 12.40
CA SER A 401 27.16 -14.16 13.11
C SER A 401 25.97 -14.05 12.16
N TYR A 402 25.37 -15.18 11.79
CA TYR A 402 24.14 -15.24 10.97
C TYR A 402 23.02 -14.35 11.52
N ARG A 403 22.82 -14.36 12.87
CA ARG A 403 21.74 -13.58 13.50
C ARG A 403 21.93 -12.06 13.28
N THR A 404 23.17 -11.58 13.38
CA THR A 404 23.52 -10.17 13.19
C THR A 404 23.29 -9.76 11.72
N LEU A 405 23.79 -10.56 10.78
CA LEU A 405 23.64 -10.32 9.34
C LEU A 405 22.19 -10.35 8.90
N ARG A 406 21.40 -11.32 9.37
CA ARG A 406 19.97 -11.41 9.05
C ARG A 406 19.17 -10.21 9.57
N LYS A 407 19.48 -9.75 10.79
CA LYS A 407 18.86 -8.55 11.35
C LYS A 407 19.24 -7.29 10.56
N ALA A 408 20.55 -7.14 10.25
CA ALA A 408 21.04 -6.03 9.44
C ALA A 408 20.38 -5.99 8.06
N MET A 409 20.18 -7.15 7.40
CA MET A 409 19.46 -7.22 6.12
C MET A 409 18.01 -6.73 6.21
N GLY A 410 17.29 -7.08 7.28
CA GLY A 410 15.92 -6.60 7.52
C GLY A 410 15.86 -5.08 7.72
N ASP A 411 16.83 -4.54 8.44
CA ASP A 411 16.93 -3.10 8.69
C ASP A 411 17.32 -2.35 7.39
N ILE A 412 18.27 -2.87 6.60
CA ILE A 412 18.65 -2.31 5.27
C ILE A 412 17.42 -2.19 4.35
N GLU A 413 16.57 -3.22 4.28
CA GLU A 413 15.36 -3.17 3.44
C GLU A 413 14.34 -2.15 3.96
N THR A 414 14.30 -1.92 5.26
CA THR A 414 13.41 -0.92 5.87
C THR A 414 13.88 0.50 5.57
N GLU A 415 15.19 0.76 5.72
CA GLU A 415 15.77 2.06 5.43
C GLU A 415 15.72 2.39 3.92
N ARG A 416 15.95 1.40 3.07
CA ARG A 416 15.79 1.56 1.62
C ARG A 416 14.38 1.98 1.21
N ARG A 417 13.34 1.42 1.86
CA ARG A 417 11.95 1.82 1.62
C ARG A 417 11.66 3.24 2.10
N TYR A 418 12.18 3.61 3.26
CA TYR A 418 12.07 4.97 3.77
C TYR A 418 12.71 5.98 2.82
N PHE A 419 13.95 5.71 2.36
CA PHE A 419 14.69 6.61 1.48
C PHE A 419 13.98 6.84 0.14
N LYS A 420 13.30 5.85 -0.41
CA LYS A 420 12.46 6.04 -1.59
C LYS A 420 11.33 7.06 -1.38
N GLN A 421 10.74 7.10 -0.18
CA GLN A 421 9.73 8.10 0.16
C GLN A 421 10.36 9.50 0.28
N VAL A 422 11.54 9.60 0.88
CA VAL A 422 12.32 10.83 1.00
C VAL A 422 12.66 11.40 -0.39
N LYS A 423 13.14 10.58 -1.29
CA LYS A 423 13.44 10.97 -2.68
C LYS A 423 12.21 11.58 -3.38
N ARG A 424 11.03 10.99 -3.19
CA ARG A 424 9.77 11.51 -3.74
C ARG A 424 9.39 12.88 -3.14
N LEU A 425 9.52 13.03 -1.83
CA LEU A 425 9.23 14.29 -1.15
C LEU A 425 10.16 15.40 -1.60
N GLY A 426 11.44 15.11 -1.72
CA GLY A 426 12.41 16.06 -2.23
C GLY A 426 12.19 16.46 -3.70
N THR A 427 11.74 15.54 -4.54
CA THR A 427 11.32 15.85 -5.92
C THR A 427 10.20 16.90 -5.95
N ILE A 428 9.22 16.78 -5.03
CA ILE A 428 8.16 17.77 -4.88
C ILE A 428 8.76 19.11 -4.41
N GLY A 429 9.71 19.09 -3.46
CA GLY A 429 10.41 20.30 -3.01
C GLY A 429 11.13 21.03 -4.14
N VAL A 430 11.85 20.30 -4.98
CA VAL A 430 12.54 20.87 -6.17
C VAL A 430 11.54 21.48 -7.16
N SER A 431 10.35 20.87 -7.34
CA SER A 431 9.33 21.42 -8.26
C SER A 431 8.73 22.75 -7.81
N HIS A 432 8.89 23.12 -6.56
CA HIS A 432 8.46 24.42 -6.03
C HIS A 432 9.52 25.52 -6.17
N LEU A 433 10.73 25.21 -6.61
CA LEU A 433 11.78 26.20 -6.84
C LEU A 433 11.50 27.03 -8.09
N ASN A 434 12.18 28.19 -8.19
CA ASN A 434 12.16 29.00 -9.41
C ASN A 434 12.95 28.30 -10.53
N ASP A 435 12.52 28.41 -11.79
CA ASP A 435 13.06 27.65 -12.94
C ASP A 435 14.60 27.71 -13.07
N LYS A 436 15.21 28.87 -12.89
CA LYS A 436 16.68 29.01 -12.93
C LYS A 436 17.36 28.31 -11.76
N VAL A 437 16.90 28.55 -10.53
CA VAL A 437 17.44 27.96 -9.30
C VAL A 437 17.11 26.47 -9.23
N GLY A 438 15.93 26.06 -9.68
CA GLY A 438 15.51 24.66 -9.73
C GLY A 438 16.36 23.82 -10.68
N LEU A 439 16.76 24.37 -11.84
CA LEU A 439 17.64 23.67 -12.79
C LEU A 439 19.07 23.49 -12.25
N GLU A 440 19.63 24.52 -11.62
CA GLU A 440 21.01 24.48 -11.15
C GLU A 440 21.15 23.73 -9.82
N LYS A 441 20.39 24.13 -8.80
CA LYS A 441 20.45 23.52 -7.47
C LYS A 441 19.75 22.17 -7.39
N GLY A 442 18.66 21.99 -8.13
CA GLY A 442 17.95 20.72 -8.22
C GLY A 442 18.83 19.58 -8.72
N LEU A 443 19.76 19.85 -9.67
CA LEU A 443 20.71 18.85 -10.16
C LEU A 443 21.59 18.31 -9.02
N TYR A 444 22.19 19.20 -8.21
CA TYR A 444 23.02 18.78 -7.07
C TYR A 444 22.23 18.03 -6.00
N TYR A 445 20.99 18.45 -5.75
CA TYR A 445 20.09 17.74 -4.85
C TYR A 445 19.79 16.31 -5.34
N PHE A 446 19.45 16.13 -6.62
CA PHE A 446 19.18 14.81 -7.20
C PHE A 446 20.42 13.92 -7.18
N GLN A 447 21.60 14.45 -7.53
CA GLN A 447 22.85 13.69 -7.45
C GLN A 447 23.19 13.29 -6.01
N GLY A 448 22.97 14.17 -5.02
CA GLY A 448 23.13 13.85 -3.61
C GLY A 448 22.21 12.70 -3.16
N ASN A 449 20.95 12.72 -3.59
CA ASN A 449 20.02 11.63 -3.33
C ASN A 449 20.45 10.32 -3.99
N ASP A 450 20.96 10.37 -5.22
CA ASP A 450 21.41 9.15 -5.91
C ASP A 450 22.62 8.55 -5.19
N PHE A 451 23.62 9.36 -4.79
CA PHE A 451 24.75 8.86 -3.98
C PHE A 451 24.30 8.32 -2.61
N SER A 452 23.35 8.96 -1.95
CA SER A 452 22.75 8.43 -0.70
C SER A 452 22.11 7.05 -0.91
N TYR A 453 21.40 6.87 -2.01
CA TYR A 453 20.84 5.57 -2.38
C TYR A 453 21.92 4.54 -2.67
N ASP A 454 22.98 4.92 -3.38
CA ASP A 454 24.09 4.04 -3.75
C ASP A 454 24.89 3.58 -2.53
N ILE A 455 25.04 4.42 -1.49
CA ILE A 455 25.66 4.03 -0.21
C ILE A 455 24.88 2.88 0.42
N ILE A 456 23.55 3.05 0.60
CA ILE A 456 22.69 2.01 1.20
C ILE A 456 22.69 0.74 0.34
N HIS A 457 22.71 0.90 -0.98
CA HIS A 457 22.72 -0.22 -1.91
C HIS A 457 24.04 -0.99 -1.89
N SER A 458 25.18 -0.31 -1.70
CA SER A 458 26.49 -0.94 -1.52
C SER A 458 26.56 -1.74 -0.22
N ILE A 459 26.00 -1.22 0.88
CA ILE A 459 25.90 -1.96 2.14
C ILE A 459 25.02 -3.22 1.97
N LYS A 460 23.96 -3.13 1.20
CA LYS A 460 23.13 -4.28 0.85
C LYS A 460 23.94 -5.34 0.09
N ARG A 461 24.67 -4.93 -0.97
CA ARG A 461 25.53 -5.82 -1.77
C ARG A 461 26.68 -6.42 -0.97
N THR A 462 27.09 -5.77 0.12
CA THR A 462 28.01 -6.35 1.10
C THR A 462 27.29 -7.41 1.95
N CYS A 463 26.10 -7.11 2.46
CA CYS A 463 25.37 -7.97 3.39
C CYS A 463 24.87 -9.28 2.75
N GLU A 464 24.36 -9.23 1.52
CA GLU A 464 23.79 -10.40 0.83
C GLU A 464 24.78 -11.58 0.72
N PRO A 465 25.99 -11.43 0.13
CA PRO A 465 26.94 -12.52 0.02
C PRO A 465 27.51 -12.94 1.37
N CYS A 466 27.67 -12.02 2.34
CA CYS A 466 28.09 -12.37 3.69
C CYS A 466 27.05 -13.23 4.42
N LEU A 467 25.77 -12.91 4.27
CA LEU A 467 24.67 -13.69 4.82
C LEU A 467 24.59 -15.08 4.21
N GLU A 468 24.68 -15.18 2.88
CA GLU A 468 24.68 -16.45 2.16
C GLU A 468 25.90 -17.31 2.53
N HIS A 469 27.07 -16.70 2.67
CA HIS A 469 28.29 -17.38 3.10
C HIS A 469 28.16 -17.99 4.49
N THR A 470 27.63 -17.22 5.44
CA THR A 470 27.47 -17.63 6.84
C THR A 470 26.33 -18.67 6.98
N ASP A 471 25.23 -18.53 6.22
CA ASP A 471 24.10 -19.46 6.23
C ASP A 471 24.51 -20.86 5.69
N ASN A 472 25.37 -20.89 4.70
CA ASN A 472 25.90 -22.14 4.12
C ASN A 472 27.11 -22.71 4.87
N ASN A 473 27.52 -22.08 5.96
CA ASN A 473 28.64 -22.53 6.80
C ASN A 473 29.94 -22.76 6.02
N PHE A 474 30.24 -21.87 5.06
CA PHE A 474 31.48 -21.93 4.28
C PHE A 474 32.69 -21.57 5.15
N ASN A 475 33.91 -21.91 4.68
CA ASN A 475 35.13 -21.68 5.43
C ASN A 475 35.29 -20.20 5.82
N PRO A 476 35.67 -19.92 7.08
CA PRO A 476 35.87 -18.56 7.56
C PRO A 476 37.04 -17.86 6.89
N LEU A 477 37.10 -16.52 7.04
CA LEU A 477 38.31 -15.75 6.72
C LEU A 477 39.47 -16.18 7.64
N GLU A 478 40.69 -16.08 7.13
CA GLU A 478 41.89 -16.23 7.93
C GLU A 478 42.03 -15.10 8.94
N GLN A 479 42.69 -15.35 10.05
CA GLN A 479 42.84 -14.37 11.15
C GLN A 479 43.54 -13.07 10.66
N SER A 480 44.54 -13.20 9.80
CA SER A 480 45.25 -12.07 9.19
C SER A 480 44.31 -11.18 8.34
N GLN A 481 43.40 -11.80 7.57
CA GLN A 481 42.39 -11.10 6.79
C GLN A 481 41.36 -10.42 7.69
N LYS A 482 40.92 -11.08 8.79
CA LYS A 482 40.00 -10.52 9.76
C LYS A 482 40.57 -9.28 10.43
N ASP A 483 41.82 -9.33 10.86
CA ASP A 483 42.49 -8.23 11.57
C ASP A 483 42.72 -7.04 10.63
N SER A 484 43.30 -7.27 9.45
CA SER A 484 43.61 -6.20 8.47
C SER A 484 42.36 -5.49 7.96
N PHE A 485 41.29 -6.23 7.66
CA PHE A 485 40.03 -5.64 7.20
C PHE A 485 39.25 -4.99 8.35
N GLY A 486 39.31 -5.57 9.57
CA GLY A 486 38.64 -5.05 10.75
C GLY A 486 39.06 -3.63 11.11
N GLU A 487 40.36 -3.34 11.06
CA GLU A 487 40.91 -1.99 11.31
C GLU A 487 40.42 -0.96 10.28
N ILE A 488 40.41 -1.34 9.00
CA ILE A 488 39.93 -0.45 7.92
C ILE A 488 38.42 -0.28 8.02
N ALA A 489 37.67 -1.34 8.32
CA ALA A 489 36.22 -1.27 8.49
C ALA A 489 35.83 -0.30 9.61
N GLN A 490 36.55 -0.33 10.74
CA GLN A 490 36.34 0.63 11.83
C GLN A 490 36.66 2.07 11.41
N SER A 491 37.71 2.26 10.64
CA SER A 491 38.09 3.58 10.09
C SER A 491 37.03 4.11 9.12
N ILE A 492 36.36 3.23 8.34
CA ILE A 492 35.25 3.60 7.46
C ILE A 492 34.04 4.05 8.29
N VAL A 493 33.72 3.35 9.40
CA VAL A 493 32.64 3.78 10.31
C VAL A 493 32.92 5.18 10.86
N SER A 494 34.15 5.45 11.31
CA SER A 494 34.56 6.78 11.79
C SER A 494 34.43 7.83 10.69
N PHE A 495 34.85 7.51 9.47
CA PHE A 495 34.73 8.40 8.30
C PHE A 495 33.27 8.75 7.97
N LEU A 496 32.36 7.77 8.03
CA LEU A 496 30.92 8.00 7.82
C LEU A 496 30.35 8.91 8.91
N GLU A 497 30.73 8.71 10.17
CA GLU A 497 30.27 9.50 11.29
C GLU A 497 30.82 10.96 11.24
N GLU A 498 32.10 11.15 10.90
CA GLU A 498 32.69 12.47 10.70
C GLU A 498 32.02 13.19 9.52
N SER A 499 31.73 12.46 8.42
CA SER A 499 30.98 12.96 7.28
C SER A 499 29.57 13.41 7.66
N ARG A 500 28.88 12.64 8.52
CA ARG A 500 27.60 13.00 9.10
C ARG A 500 27.66 14.32 9.86
N GLN A 501 28.63 14.43 10.77
CA GLN A 501 28.81 15.63 11.59
C GLN A 501 29.12 16.87 10.75
N SER A 502 29.89 16.72 9.68
CA SER A 502 30.18 17.80 8.74
C SER A 502 28.91 18.32 8.05
N ILE A 503 28.00 17.41 7.63
CA ILE A 503 26.72 17.79 7.04
C ILE A 503 25.81 18.46 8.07
N GLU A 504 25.71 17.93 9.29
CA GLU A 504 24.84 18.49 10.34
C GLU A 504 25.23 19.91 10.74
N LYS A 505 26.53 20.15 10.88
CA LYS A 505 27.07 21.43 11.37
C LYS A 505 27.25 22.48 10.25
N ASP A 506 26.95 22.15 8.98
CA ASP A 506 27.27 23.01 7.82
C ASP A 506 28.77 23.40 7.77
N ALA A 507 29.64 22.54 8.27
CA ALA A 507 31.05 22.80 8.40
C ALA A 507 31.79 22.40 7.12
N PHE A 508 31.74 23.25 6.09
CA PHE A 508 32.40 22.98 4.79
C PHE A 508 33.90 23.34 4.78
N GLY A 509 34.43 23.95 5.84
CA GLY A 509 35.84 24.34 5.93
C GLY A 509 36.83 23.16 5.95
N ASP A 510 36.46 22.04 6.54
CA ASP A 510 37.33 20.87 6.73
C ASP A 510 37.08 19.74 5.72
N LEU A 511 36.25 19.96 4.68
CA LEU A 511 35.94 18.94 3.68
C LEU A 511 37.16 18.39 2.94
N ALA A 512 38.21 19.20 2.74
CA ALA A 512 39.44 18.76 2.11
C ALA A 512 40.13 17.64 2.93
N ALA A 513 40.12 17.74 4.25
CA ALA A 513 40.64 16.71 5.15
C ALA A 513 39.84 15.41 5.01
N LEU A 514 38.49 15.49 5.02
CA LEU A 514 37.60 14.34 4.83
C LEU A 514 37.81 13.69 3.44
N TYR A 515 37.97 14.47 2.37
CA TYR A 515 38.25 13.92 1.05
C TYR A 515 39.59 13.17 1.01
N ASN A 516 40.62 13.72 1.67
CA ASN A 516 41.91 13.06 1.76
C ASN A 516 41.83 11.76 2.57
N GLN A 517 41.15 11.78 3.71
CA GLN A 517 40.90 10.60 4.55
C GLN A 517 40.18 9.51 3.75
N GLY A 518 39.09 9.85 3.03
CA GLY A 518 38.38 8.90 2.19
C GLY A 518 39.24 8.32 1.06
N ASN A 519 40.09 9.12 0.42
CA ASN A 519 41.01 8.64 -0.60
C ASN A 519 42.08 7.70 -0.02
N ILE A 520 42.56 7.94 1.20
CA ILE A 520 43.47 7.03 1.91
C ILE A 520 42.78 5.68 2.14
N LEU A 521 41.54 5.66 2.64
CA LEU A 521 40.76 4.45 2.85
C LEU A 521 40.55 3.66 1.55
N ILE A 522 40.20 4.32 0.45
CA ILE A 522 40.08 3.68 -0.87
C ILE A 522 41.40 3.02 -1.31
N ASN A 523 42.54 3.69 -1.09
CA ASN A 523 43.83 3.15 -1.42
C ASN A 523 44.23 1.95 -0.53
N GLN A 524 43.96 2.01 0.77
CA GLN A 524 44.17 0.88 1.72
C GLN A 524 43.36 -0.34 1.30
N LEU A 525 42.07 -0.18 1.02
CA LEU A 525 41.21 -1.23 0.49
C LEU A 525 41.74 -1.78 -0.85
N GLY A 526 42.29 -0.91 -1.70
CA GLY A 526 42.96 -1.30 -2.96
C GLY A 526 44.21 -2.18 -2.74
N VAL A 527 44.95 -1.97 -1.65
CA VAL A 527 46.07 -2.84 -1.25
C VAL A 527 45.54 -4.22 -0.83
N LEU A 528 44.56 -4.29 0.09
CA LEU A 528 43.95 -5.54 0.51
C LEU A 528 43.38 -6.35 -0.66
N LYS A 529 42.76 -5.67 -1.61
CA LYS A 529 42.22 -6.30 -2.82
C LYS A 529 43.30 -7.00 -3.65
N ARG A 530 44.47 -6.34 -3.83
CA ARG A 530 45.61 -6.93 -4.54
C ARG A 530 46.23 -8.10 -3.79
N GLU A 531 46.32 -8.00 -2.48
CA GLU A 531 46.83 -9.08 -1.63
C GLU A 531 45.91 -10.32 -1.71
N GLU A 532 44.61 -10.15 -1.62
CA GLU A 532 43.66 -11.27 -1.74
C GLU A 532 43.72 -11.93 -3.10
N ILE A 533 43.80 -11.17 -4.20
CA ILE A 533 43.98 -11.74 -5.57
C ILE A 533 45.28 -12.55 -5.64
N ARG A 534 46.34 -12.12 -4.96
CA ARG A 534 47.59 -12.90 -4.89
C ARG A 534 47.42 -14.18 -4.10
N HIS A 535 46.79 -14.12 -2.90
CA HIS A 535 46.51 -15.30 -2.07
C HIS A 535 45.65 -16.34 -2.80
N MET A 536 44.62 -15.89 -3.52
CA MET A 536 43.81 -16.80 -4.35
C MET A 536 44.62 -17.45 -5.48
N ARG A 537 45.53 -16.72 -6.11
CA ARG A 537 46.42 -17.25 -7.18
C ARG A 537 47.41 -18.25 -6.63
N GLU A 538 47.94 -18.06 -5.43
CA GLU A 538 48.89 -18.92 -4.74
C GLU A 538 48.21 -20.08 -4.01
N GLN A 539 46.90 -20.22 -4.15
CA GLN A 539 46.04 -21.24 -3.50
C GLN A 539 46.13 -21.26 -1.97
N VAL A 540 46.46 -20.10 -1.38
CA VAL A 540 46.51 -19.90 0.07
C VAL A 540 45.10 -19.73 0.64
N SER A 541 44.21 -19.02 -0.07
CA SER A 541 42.84 -18.83 0.36
C SER A 541 41.84 -19.69 -0.43
N TYR A 542 40.72 -20.06 0.22
CA TYR A 542 39.62 -20.78 -0.46
C TYR A 542 38.89 -19.87 -1.44
N ILE A 543 38.75 -20.29 -2.70
CA ILE A 543 38.18 -19.49 -3.78
C ILE A 543 36.81 -18.86 -3.42
N LYS A 544 35.93 -19.61 -2.77
CA LYS A 544 34.59 -19.11 -2.42
C LYS A 544 34.62 -17.96 -1.41
N VAL A 545 35.37 -18.10 -0.32
CA VAL A 545 35.49 -17.04 0.67
C VAL A 545 36.26 -15.84 0.12
N GLY A 546 37.30 -16.09 -0.70
CA GLY A 546 38.04 -15.02 -1.36
C GLY A 546 37.14 -14.16 -2.28
N ILE A 547 36.21 -14.75 -3.02
CA ILE A 547 35.23 -14.00 -3.85
C ILE A 547 34.31 -13.13 -2.98
N VAL A 548 33.79 -13.68 -1.86
CA VAL A 548 32.98 -12.90 -0.93
C VAL A 548 33.78 -11.75 -0.33
N TYR A 549 34.99 -12.02 0.10
CA TYR A 549 35.88 -11.02 0.67
C TYR A 549 36.24 -9.90 -0.32
N LEU A 550 36.54 -10.25 -1.58
CA LEU A 550 36.77 -9.28 -2.66
C LEU A 550 35.52 -8.40 -2.91
N THR A 551 34.33 -8.99 -2.82
CA THR A 551 33.07 -8.25 -2.94
C THR A 551 32.90 -7.28 -1.79
N VAL A 552 33.17 -7.71 -0.55
CA VAL A 552 33.12 -6.86 0.65
C VAL A 552 34.09 -5.68 0.52
N ILE A 553 35.34 -5.94 0.10
CA ILE A 553 36.35 -4.87 -0.13
C ILE A 553 35.87 -3.89 -1.20
N GLN A 554 35.37 -4.40 -2.35
CA GLN A 554 34.90 -3.55 -3.45
C GLN A 554 33.72 -2.67 -3.03
N GLU A 555 32.73 -3.24 -2.35
CA GLU A 555 31.57 -2.47 -1.92
C GLU A 555 31.92 -1.49 -0.79
N SER A 556 32.91 -1.81 0.05
CA SER A 556 33.47 -0.86 1.02
C SER A 556 34.12 0.34 0.33
N GLN A 557 34.88 0.12 -0.76
CA GLN A 557 35.40 1.21 -1.60
C GLN A 557 34.27 2.07 -2.18
N ASN A 558 33.20 1.45 -2.64
CA ASN A 558 32.03 2.14 -3.19
C ASN A 558 31.33 2.99 -2.13
N VAL A 559 31.15 2.47 -0.90
CA VAL A 559 30.57 3.24 0.23
C VAL A 559 31.37 4.51 0.48
N VAL A 560 32.71 4.42 0.56
CA VAL A 560 33.58 5.58 0.80
C VAL A 560 33.51 6.56 -0.38
N ALA A 561 33.59 6.06 -1.62
CA ALA A 561 33.57 6.90 -2.82
C ALA A 561 32.23 7.65 -2.98
N TYR A 562 31.11 6.98 -2.75
CA TYR A 562 29.79 7.60 -2.79
C TYR A 562 29.59 8.62 -1.67
N THR A 563 30.17 8.37 -0.48
CA THR A 563 30.15 9.34 0.63
C THR A 563 30.92 10.61 0.27
N ILE A 564 32.12 10.49 -0.33
CA ILE A 564 32.89 11.65 -0.86
C ILE A 564 32.05 12.44 -1.87
N ASN A 565 31.39 11.75 -2.79
CA ASN A 565 30.56 12.39 -3.80
C ASN A 565 29.32 13.05 -3.20
N LEU A 566 28.69 12.42 -2.20
CA LEU A 566 27.57 13.01 -1.45
C LEU A 566 27.98 14.32 -0.78
N LEU A 567 29.15 14.33 -0.09
CA LEU A 567 29.69 15.54 0.53
C LEU A 567 29.91 16.66 -0.48
N LYS A 568 30.49 16.34 -1.66
CA LYS A 568 30.69 17.31 -2.76
C LYS A 568 29.38 17.89 -3.28
N MET A 569 28.38 17.04 -3.46
CA MET A 569 27.06 17.49 -3.96
C MET A 569 26.29 18.28 -2.91
N ASN A 570 26.35 17.87 -1.64
CA ASN A 570 25.76 18.63 -0.55
C ASN A 570 26.41 20.00 -0.40
N GLN A 571 27.73 20.11 -0.47
CA GLN A 571 28.44 21.39 -0.46
C GLN A 571 27.93 22.31 -1.57
N LYS A 572 27.93 21.84 -2.84
CA LYS A 572 27.46 22.64 -3.99
C LYS A 572 25.96 23.01 -3.88
N PHE A 573 25.15 22.18 -3.22
CA PHE A 573 23.74 22.47 -2.99
C PHE A 573 23.54 23.52 -1.90
N GLN A 574 24.32 23.47 -0.83
CA GLN A 574 24.23 24.39 0.31
C GLN A 574 24.94 25.74 0.04
N GLU A 575 26.07 25.75 -0.69
CA GLU A 575 26.80 26.96 -1.05
C GLU A 575 26.14 27.73 -2.21
N GLY A 576 26.23 29.05 -2.16
CA GLY A 576 25.83 29.97 -3.23
C GLY A 576 24.38 30.45 -3.19
N ASN A 577 24.18 31.64 -3.69
CA ASN A 577 22.91 32.37 -3.79
C ASN A 577 21.87 31.66 -4.64
#